data_2eba03143419713a20f9dea38d64ea28
#
_entry.id   2eba03143419713a20f9dea38d64ea28
#
_cell.length_a   1.000
_cell.length_b   1.000
_cell.length_c   1.000
_cell.angle_alpha   90.00
_cell.angle_beta   90.00
_cell.angle_gamma   90.00
#
_symmetry.space_group_name_H-M   'P 1'
#
loop_
_entity.id
_entity.type
_entity.pdbx_description
1 polymer ?
#
loop_
_entity_poly.entity_id
_entity_poly.type
_entity_poly.pdbx_seq_one_letter_code
_entity_poly.pdbx_strand_id
1 'polypeptide(L)'
;EMCIRDRDYTTITKMRQLQDANHTQVQNLERLKGKENITQSGQRVDVCANIGAREDIENVLRCDAGGIGLFRSEFLYRDNGSRLPAEEQQFQMYRLAAEAMGTKKVVIRTADLGGGKKAECLDLGEEDNPEIGYRGIRVSLDKEEIFKTQLRAILRASAHGNVQILLPMITSVEEVMQAKLILEKVKKDLKTERIPFDAVSYTHLRAHE
;
A
#
# COMPACT_ATOMS: atom_id res chain seq x y z
N GLU A 1 -32.24 -10.20 -4.24
CA GLU A 1 -33.57 -10.26 -3.54
C GLU A 1 -33.67 -9.08 -2.61
N MET A 2 -34.45 -8.06 -2.99
CA MET A 2 -34.77 -6.95 -2.09
C MET A 2 -35.76 -7.47 -1.03
N CYS A 3 -35.30 -7.62 0.20
CA CYS A 3 -36.21 -7.79 1.33
C CYS A 3 -37.00 -6.50 1.54
N ILE A 4 -38.21 -6.43 1.01
CA ILE A 4 -39.18 -5.41 1.34
C ILE A 4 -39.69 -5.76 2.77
N ARG A 5 -39.08 -5.17 3.80
CA ARG A 5 -39.62 -5.17 5.14
C ARG A 5 -40.53 -3.97 5.24
N ASP A 6 -41.79 -4.19 5.64
CA ASP A 6 -42.68 -3.12 6.11
C ASP A 6 -41.98 -2.39 7.27
N ARG A 7 -41.61 -1.15 6.98
CA ARG A 7 -40.91 -0.31 7.98
C ARG A 7 -41.93 0.60 8.63
N ASP A 8 -41.97 0.55 9.93
CA ASP A 8 -42.78 1.50 10.67
C ASP A 8 -42.26 2.95 10.50
N TYR A 9 -43.14 3.91 10.70
CA TYR A 9 -42.85 5.33 10.53
C TYR A 9 -41.69 5.79 11.43
N THR A 10 -41.56 5.22 12.62
CA THR A 10 -40.51 5.53 13.60
C THR A 10 -39.14 5.12 13.08
N THR A 11 -39.04 3.93 12.52
CA THR A 11 -37.80 3.42 11.90
C THR A 11 -37.39 4.27 10.70
N ILE A 12 -38.34 4.65 9.85
CA ILE A 12 -38.05 5.51 8.67
C ILE A 12 -37.53 6.88 9.13
N THR A 13 -38.20 7.50 10.13
CA THR A 13 -37.78 8.79 10.66
C THR A 13 -36.39 8.73 11.28
N LYS A 14 -36.09 7.70 12.06
CA LYS A 14 -34.75 7.49 12.64
C LYS A 14 -33.69 7.33 11.56
N MET A 15 -33.94 6.57 10.50
CA MET A 15 -32.99 6.40 9.41
C MET A 15 -32.74 7.69 8.63
N ARG A 16 -33.77 8.51 8.41
CA ARG A 16 -33.62 9.84 7.81
C ARG A 16 -32.75 10.75 8.66
N GLN A 17 -33.00 10.82 9.96
CA GLN A 17 -32.18 11.61 10.89
C GLN A 17 -30.70 11.18 10.86
N LEU A 18 -30.43 9.86 10.85
CA LEU A 18 -29.06 9.34 10.71
C LEU A 18 -28.42 9.70 9.37
N GLN A 19 -29.20 9.66 8.29
CA GLN A 19 -28.74 10.06 6.95
C GLN A 19 -28.38 11.54 6.91
N ASP A 20 -29.24 12.41 7.46
CA ASP A 20 -29.01 13.86 7.50
C ASP A 20 -27.81 14.21 8.38
N ALA A 21 -27.68 13.56 9.53
CA ALA A 21 -26.50 13.73 10.39
C ALA A 21 -25.21 13.30 9.69
N ASN A 22 -25.22 12.16 9.00
CA ASN A 22 -24.09 11.69 8.24
C ASN A 22 -23.74 12.65 7.08
N HIS A 23 -24.75 13.15 6.35
CA HIS A 23 -24.55 14.12 5.27
C HIS A 23 -23.91 15.42 5.80
N THR A 24 -24.41 15.93 6.92
CA THR A 24 -23.84 17.11 7.59
C THR A 24 -22.39 16.85 8.02
N GLN A 25 -22.09 15.68 8.54
CA GLN A 25 -20.72 15.31 8.92
C GLN A 25 -19.79 15.26 7.71
N VAL A 26 -20.21 14.65 6.60
CA VAL A 26 -19.44 14.61 5.35
C VAL A 26 -19.16 16.04 4.83
N GLN A 27 -20.17 16.91 4.81
CA GLN A 27 -19.98 18.31 4.41
C GLN A 27 -18.99 19.07 5.31
N ASN A 28 -19.03 18.82 6.63
CA ASN A 28 -18.09 19.42 7.56
C ASN A 28 -16.65 18.92 7.32
N LEU A 29 -16.47 17.65 7.01
CA LEU A 29 -15.17 17.08 6.65
C LEU A 29 -14.65 17.67 5.32
N GLU A 30 -15.52 17.88 4.34
CA GLU A 30 -15.13 18.50 3.08
C GLU A 30 -14.58 19.93 3.24
N ARG A 31 -15.05 20.69 4.23
CA ARG A 31 -14.52 22.03 4.55
C ARG A 31 -13.09 21.99 5.13
N LEU A 32 -12.59 20.81 5.51
CA LEU A 32 -11.23 20.65 6.02
C LEU A 32 -10.20 20.41 4.91
N LYS A 33 -10.64 20.13 3.67
CA LYS A 33 -9.73 19.96 2.53
C LYS A 33 -8.88 21.22 2.31
N GLY A 34 -7.62 21.01 1.97
CA GLY A 34 -6.64 22.08 1.76
C GLY A 34 -6.16 22.78 3.03
N LYS A 35 -6.63 22.40 4.22
CA LYS A 35 -6.12 22.90 5.48
C LYS A 35 -4.90 22.13 5.93
N GLU A 36 -3.95 22.82 6.57
CA GLU A 36 -2.81 22.15 7.18
C GLU A 36 -3.25 21.28 8.36
N ASN A 37 -2.70 20.05 8.42
CA ASN A 37 -2.91 19.14 9.54
C ASN A 37 -1.96 19.49 10.67
N ILE A 38 -2.44 20.27 11.64
CA ILE A 38 -1.67 20.75 12.78
C ILE A 38 -2.31 20.24 14.07
N THR A 39 -1.51 19.69 14.97
CA THR A 39 -1.95 19.29 16.33
C THR A 39 -2.28 20.53 17.16
N GLN A 40 -2.96 20.33 18.29
CA GLN A 40 -3.21 21.42 19.26
C GLN A 40 -1.92 22.05 19.80
N SER A 41 -0.81 21.32 19.80
CA SER A 41 0.52 21.83 20.20
C SER A 41 1.25 22.57 19.06
N GLY A 42 0.63 22.74 17.89
CA GLY A 42 1.24 23.42 16.73
C GLY A 42 2.15 22.56 15.88
N GLN A 43 2.24 21.25 16.13
CA GLN A 43 3.06 20.33 15.34
C GLN A 43 2.32 19.92 14.06
N ARG A 44 3.00 20.04 12.92
CA ARG A 44 2.47 19.55 11.62
C ARG A 44 2.53 18.04 11.57
N VAL A 45 1.46 17.41 11.07
CA VAL A 45 1.32 15.96 10.91
C VAL A 45 0.85 15.65 9.49
N ASP A 46 1.51 14.71 8.82
CA ASP A 46 1.07 14.22 7.51
C ASP A 46 -0.02 13.17 7.67
N VAL A 47 -1.24 13.49 7.24
CA VAL A 47 -2.35 12.54 7.17
C VAL A 47 -2.37 11.90 5.79
N CYS A 48 -2.00 10.61 5.72
CA CYS A 48 -1.85 9.87 4.49
C CYS A 48 -2.92 8.78 4.35
N ALA A 49 -3.24 8.44 3.11
CA ALA A 49 -4.19 7.39 2.80
C ALA A 49 -3.55 5.99 2.92
N ASN A 50 -4.39 5.00 3.24
CA ASN A 50 -4.06 3.58 3.16
C ASN A 50 -4.91 2.99 2.03
N ILE A 51 -4.26 2.47 0.99
CA ILE A 51 -4.93 1.94 -0.21
C ILE A 51 -4.59 0.47 -0.43
N GLY A 52 -5.52 -0.24 -1.08
CA GLY A 52 -5.39 -1.66 -1.36
C GLY A 52 -6.01 -2.08 -2.69
N ALA A 53 -6.41 -1.09 -3.51
CA ALA A 53 -6.93 -1.30 -4.85
C ALA A 53 -6.64 -0.09 -5.73
N ARG A 54 -6.72 -0.26 -7.04
CA ARG A 54 -6.51 0.81 -8.01
C ARG A 54 -7.51 1.95 -7.86
N GLU A 55 -8.74 1.61 -7.60
CA GLU A 55 -9.88 2.52 -7.48
C GLU A 55 -9.73 3.47 -6.28
N ASP A 56 -8.94 3.07 -5.29
CA ASP A 56 -8.68 3.90 -4.11
C ASP A 56 -7.91 5.18 -4.47
N ILE A 57 -7.13 5.21 -5.56
CA ILE A 57 -6.32 6.35 -5.97
C ILE A 57 -7.19 7.60 -6.22
N GLU A 58 -8.33 7.42 -6.89
CA GLU A 58 -9.28 8.52 -7.13
C GLU A 58 -9.85 9.07 -5.81
N ASN A 59 -10.14 8.19 -4.86
CA ASN A 59 -10.60 8.57 -3.53
C ASN A 59 -9.54 9.36 -2.76
N VAL A 60 -8.25 8.97 -2.87
CA VAL A 60 -7.12 9.68 -2.26
C VAL A 60 -7.03 11.11 -2.77
N LEU A 61 -7.13 11.29 -4.09
CA LEU A 61 -7.13 12.62 -4.72
C LEU A 61 -8.33 13.44 -4.27
N ARG A 62 -9.51 12.84 -4.26
CA ARG A 62 -10.75 13.50 -3.82
C ARG A 62 -10.71 13.95 -2.37
N CYS A 63 -10.07 13.18 -1.49
CA CYS A 63 -9.95 13.52 -0.07
C CYS A 63 -8.80 14.47 0.26
N ASP A 64 -7.99 14.86 -0.74
CA ASP A 64 -6.79 15.70 -0.58
C ASP A 64 -5.84 15.15 0.49
N ALA A 65 -5.57 13.85 0.47
CA ALA A 65 -4.63 13.23 1.39
C ALA A 65 -3.22 13.79 1.20
N GLY A 66 -2.44 13.87 2.28
CA GLY A 66 -1.04 14.32 2.29
C GLY A 66 -0.08 13.38 1.54
N GLY A 67 -0.58 12.23 1.08
CA GLY A 67 0.14 11.21 0.31
C GLY A 67 -0.50 9.85 0.49
N ILE A 68 0.15 8.83 -0.05
CA ILE A 68 -0.18 7.43 0.22
C ILE A 68 0.82 6.91 1.25
N GLY A 69 0.38 6.77 2.50
CA GLY A 69 1.21 6.30 3.61
C GLY A 69 1.36 4.78 3.65
N LEU A 70 0.44 4.06 3.00
CA LEU A 70 0.52 2.62 2.83
C LEU A 70 -0.19 2.20 1.54
N PHE A 71 0.61 1.75 0.57
CA PHE A 71 0.13 1.04 -0.61
C PHE A 71 0.30 -0.46 -0.37
N ARG A 72 -0.80 -1.18 -0.18
CA ARG A 72 -0.80 -2.63 0.05
C ARG A 72 -0.69 -3.36 -1.28
N SER A 73 0.50 -3.80 -1.65
CA SER A 73 0.76 -4.43 -2.94
C SER A 73 0.22 -5.86 -3.08
N GLU A 74 -0.30 -6.46 -2.01
CA GLU A 74 -0.75 -7.85 -1.98
C GLU A 74 -1.92 -8.13 -2.92
N PHE A 75 -2.74 -7.13 -3.22
CA PHE A 75 -3.85 -7.30 -4.14
C PHE A 75 -3.38 -7.70 -5.55
N LEU A 76 -2.19 -7.24 -5.97
CA LEU A 76 -1.61 -7.61 -7.27
C LEU A 76 -1.32 -9.10 -7.37
N TYR A 77 -1.05 -9.76 -6.25
CA TYR A 77 -0.80 -11.20 -6.17
C TYR A 77 -2.08 -12.00 -6.03
N ARG A 78 -3.10 -11.47 -5.35
CA ARG A 78 -4.39 -12.15 -5.14
C ARG A 78 -5.29 -12.08 -6.36
N ASP A 79 -5.32 -10.93 -7.02
CA ASP A 79 -6.23 -10.68 -8.13
C ASP A 79 -5.70 -11.26 -9.46
N ASN A 80 -4.46 -11.77 -9.48
CA ASN A 80 -3.82 -12.36 -10.65
C ASN A 80 -4.03 -13.89 -10.76
N GLY A 81 -4.88 -14.47 -9.90
CA GLY A 81 -5.14 -15.91 -9.83
C GLY A 81 -3.88 -16.69 -9.48
N SER A 82 -3.64 -17.79 -10.19
CA SER A 82 -2.47 -18.66 -9.96
C SER A 82 -1.16 -18.16 -10.60
N ARG A 83 -1.13 -16.97 -11.17
CA ARG A 83 0.07 -16.40 -11.82
C ARG A 83 0.69 -15.30 -10.97
N LEU A 84 2.02 -15.33 -10.86
CA LEU A 84 2.77 -14.23 -10.27
C LEU A 84 2.59 -12.95 -11.12
N PRO A 85 2.41 -11.78 -10.49
CA PRO A 85 2.34 -10.52 -11.21
C PRO A 85 3.69 -10.21 -11.87
N ALA A 86 3.67 -9.96 -13.19
CA ALA A 86 4.86 -9.59 -13.94
C ALA A 86 5.41 -8.23 -13.48
N GLU A 87 6.71 -7.98 -13.69
CA GLU A 87 7.35 -6.69 -13.37
C GLU A 87 6.60 -5.52 -13.99
N GLU A 88 6.22 -5.62 -15.26
CA GLU A 88 5.52 -4.55 -15.96
C GLU A 88 4.14 -4.25 -15.37
N GLN A 89 3.39 -5.27 -15.00
CA GLN A 89 2.08 -5.12 -14.36
C GLN A 89 2.19 -4.38 -13.02
N GLN A 90 3.17 -4.76 -12.21
CA GLN A 90 3.46 -4.09 -10.93
C GLN A 90 3.93 -2.65 -11.16
N PHE A 91 4.85 -2.43 -12.10
CA PHE A 91 5.38 -1.12 -12.45
C PHE A 91 4.27 -0.14 -12.86
N GLN A 92 3.37 -0.54 -13.76
CA GLN A 92 2.28 0.32 -14.22
C GLN A 92 1.37 0.77 -13.07
N MET A 93 1.13 -0.13 -12.12
CA MET A 93 0.30 0.20 -10.95
C MET A 93 1.01 1.18 -10.00
N TYR A 94 2.29 0.94 -9.70
CA TYR A 94 3.07 1.82 -8.82
C TYR A 94 3.33 3.18 -9.47
N ARG A 95 3.59 3.21 -10.77
CA ARG A 95 3.72 4.42 -11.57
C ARG A 95 2.45 5.26 -11.53
N LEU A 96 1.28 4.65 -11.74
CA LEU A 96 0.01 5.34 -11.67
C LEU A 96 -0.17 6.05 -10.32
N ALA A 97 0.15 5.37 -9.22
CA ALA A 97 0.07 5.96 -7.89
C ALA A 97 1.09 7.11 -7.71
N ALA A 98 2.32 6.93 -8.20
CA ALA A 98 3.38 7.94 -8.12
C ALA A 98 3.01 9.21 -8.91
N GLU A 99 2.57 9.05 -10.16
CA GLU A 99 2.16 10.15 -11.03
C GLU A 99 0.92 10.89 -10.45
N ALA A 100 -0.06 10.16 -9.92
CA ALA A 100 -1.25 10.75 -9.31
C ALA A 100 -0.91 11.60 -8.07
N MET A 101 0.10 11.19 -7.28
CA MET A 101 0.51 11.91 -6.08
C MET A 101 1.53 13.02 -6.35
N GLY A 102 2.23 13.00 -7.48
CA GLY A 102 3.24 13.98 -7.84
C GLY A 102 4.37 14.06 -6.80
N THR A 103 4.50 15.18 -6.11
CA THR A 103 5.53 15.37 -5.06
C THR A 103 5.17 14.77 -3.71
N LYS A 104 3.90 14.44 -3.49
CA LYS A 104 3.44 13.79 -2.25
C LYS A 104 3.98 12.36 -2.17
N LYS A 105 4.30 11.90 -0.96
CA LYS A 105 4.90 10.56 -0.76
C LYS A 105 3.96 9.42 -1.11
N VAL A 106 4.53 8.36 -1.67
CA VAL A 106 3.88 7.07 -1.93
C VAL A 106 4.71 5.96 -1.29
N VAL A 107 4.26 5.43 -0.17
CA VAL A 107 4.94 4.35 0.54
C VAL A 107 4.38 3.02 0.08
N ILE A 108 5.16 2.28 -0.70
CA ILE A 108 4.78 0.97 -1.24
C ILE A 108 5.30 -0.12 -0.30
N ARG A 109 4.39 -0.88 0.29
CA ARG A 109 4.74 -2.06 1.06
C ARG A 109 5.07 -3.22 0.12
N THR A 110 6.23 -3.84 0.29
CA THR A 110 6.52 -5.10 -0.38
C THR A 110 5.54 -6.17 0.07
N ALA A 111 5.35 -7.21 -0.72
CA ALA A 111 4.29 -8.18 -0.53
C ALA A 111 4.29 -8.79 0.88
N ASP A 112 3.22 -8.57 1.63
CA ASP A 112 2.98 -9.15 2.96
C ASP A 112 2.12 -10.41 2.80
N LEU A 113 2.69 -11.44 2.15
CA LEU A 113 2.06 -12.72 1.87
C LEU A 113 2.44 -13.74 2.94
N GLY A 114 1.53 -14.67 3.23
CA GLY A 114 1.62 -15.67 4.29
C GLY A 114 0.49 -15.55 5.29
N GLY A 115 0.34 -16.53 6.16
CA GLY A 115 -0.75 -16.57 7.11
C GLY A 115 -2.13 -16.60 6.44
N GLY A 116 -3.04 -15.77 6.92
CA GLY A 116 -4.38 -15.61 6.34
C GLY A 116 -4.40 -14.92 4.97
N LYS A 117 -3.27 -14.36 4.51
CA LYS A 117 -3.13 -13.67 3.21
C LYS A 117 -2.51 -14.59 2.17
N LYS A 118 -3.16 -15.71 1.90
CA LYS A 118 -2.72 -16.65 0.87
C LYS A 118 -2.94 -16.04 -0.53
N ALA A 119 -1.95 -16.25 -1.40
CA ALA A 119 -2.08 -16.00 -2.83
C ALA A 119 -1.92 -17.35 -3.55
N GLU A 120 -2.86 -17.68 -4.43
CA GLU A 120 -2.86 -18.96 -5.16
C GLU A 120 -1.59 -19.18 -5.99
N CYS A 121 -0.93 -18.07 -6.38
CA CYS A 121 0.31 -18.09 -7.15
C CYS A 121 1.55 -18.50 -6.34
N LEU A 122 1.41 -18.62 -5.00
CA LEU A 122 2.50 -18.99 -4.09
C LEU A 122 2.07 -20.14 -3.19
N ASP A 123 2.70 -21.29 -3.38
CA ASP A 123 2.59 -22.39 -2.42
C ASP A 123 3.52 -22.10 -1.23
N LEU A 124 2.92 -21.63 -0.14
CA LEU A 124 3.64 -21.26 1.08
C LEU A 124 3.57 -22.38 2.16
N GLY A 125 2.90 -23.50 1.84
CA GLY A 125 2.70 -24.58 2.78
C GLY A 125 1.74 -24.27 3.93
N GLU A 126 1.62 -25.21 4.86
CA GLU A 126 0.92 -25.01 6.14
C GLU A 126 1.93 -24.70 7.24
N GLU A 127 1.58 -23.80 8.14
CA GLU A 127 2.43 -23.35 9.23
C GLU A 127 1.64 -23.25 10.54
N ASP A 128 2.27 -23.64 11.65
CA ASP A 128 1.65 -23.62 12.97
C ASP A 128 1.32 -22.20 13.47
N ASN A 129 2.14 -21.22 13.09
CA ASN A 129 1.97 -19.81 13.47
C ASN A 129 1.90 -18.89 12.25
N PRO A 130 0.83 -18.97 11.45
CA PRO A 130 0.77 -18.33 10.14
C PRO A 130 0.81 -16.80 10.20
N GLU A 131 0.44 -16.18 11.32
CA GLU A 131 0.41 -14.72 11.44
C GLU A 131 1.79 -14.10 11.72
N ILE A 132 2.70 -14.81 12.35
CA ILE A 132 4.03 -14.32 12.76
C ILE A 132 5.19 -15.16 12.21
N GLY A 133 4.93 -16.30 11.60
CA GLY A 133 5.91 -17.22 11.06
C GLY A 133 6.43 -16.86 9.66
N TYR A 134 6.27 -17.78 8.70
CA TYR A 134 6.73 -17.61 7.30
C TYR A 134 5.82 -16.66 6.53
N ARG A 135 6.09 -15.37 6.69
CA ARG A 135 5.28 -14.28 6.16
C ARG A 135 6.11 -13.02 5.88
N GLY A 136 5.63 -12.18 4.96
CA GLY A 136 6.18 -10.87 4.68
C GLY A 136 7.62 -10.92 4.21
N ILE A 137 8.53 -10.25 4.92
CA ILE A 137 9.94 -10.19 4.52
C ILE A 137 10.61 -11.57 4.44
N ARG A 138 10.22 -12.55 5.27
CA ARG A 138 10.80 -13.89 5.27
C ARG A 138 10.47 -14.63 3.98
N VAL A 139 9.24 -14.51 3.49
CA VAL A 139 8.83 -15.02 2.18
C VAL A 139 9.61 -14.31 1.08
N SER A 140 9.75 -12.98 1.17
CA SER A 140 10.47 -12.17 0.19
C SER A 140 11.95 -12.54 0.10
N LEU A 141 12.61 -12.80 1.22
CA LEU A 141 14.02 -13.19 1.26
C LEU A 141 14.24 -14.61 0.77
N ASP A 142 13.32 -15.56 1.06
CA ASP A 142 13.38 -16.93 0.57
C ASP A 142 13.06 -17.02 -0.93
N LYS A 143 12.08 -16.27 -1.41
CA LYS A 143 11.70 -16.19 -2.83
C LYS A 143 12.37 -14.98 -3.52
N GLU A 144 13.71 -14.93 -3.50
CA GLU A 144 14.50 -13.76 -3.93
C GLU A 144 14.11 -13.23 -5.32
N GLU A 145 13.76 -14.10 -6.28
CA GLU A 145 13.41 -13.68 -7.64
C GLU A 145 12.06 -12.92 -7.68
N ILE A 146 11.10 -13.33 -6.86
CA ILE A 146 9.81 -12.62 -6.73
C ILE A 146 10.05 -11.25 -6.09
N PHE A 147 10.89 -11.21 -5.06
CA PHE A 147 11.24 -9.97 -4.39
C PHE A 147 12.02 -9.00 -5.30
N LYS A 148 12.98 -9.49 -6.08
CA LYS A 148 13.68 -8.71 -7.10
C LYS A 148 12.73 -8.12 -8.13
N THR A 149 11.80 -8.92 -8.64
CA THR A 149 10.79 -8.47 -9.61
C THR A 149 9.98 -7.30 -9.04
N GLN A 150 9.55 -7.40 -7.79
CA GLN A 150 8.82 -6.33 -7.12
C GLN A 150 9.69 -5.09 -6.89
N LEU A 151 10.91 -5.25 -6.39
CA LEU A 151 11.83 -4.15 -6.16
C LEU A 151 12.19 -3.41 -7.46
N ARG A 152 12.38 -4.13 -8.58
CA ARG A 152 12.57 -3.54 -9.90
C ARG A 152 11.40 -2.66 -10.29
N ALA A 153 10.18 -3.17 -10.16
CA ALA A 153 8.97 -2.42 -10.47
C ALA A 153 8.83 -1.15 -9.62
N ILE A 154 9.11 -1.24 -8.31
CA ILE A 154 9.06 -0.09 -7.39
C ILE A 154 10.13 0.95 -7.74
N LEU A 155 11.37 0.52 -7.98
CA LEU A 155 12.45 1.43 -8.36
C LEU A 155 12.17 2.13 -9.69
N ARG A 156 11.67 1.42 -10.70
CA ARG A 156 11.24 2.04 -11.97
C ARG A 156 10.17 3.10 -11.74
N ALA A 157 9.20 2.82 -10.86
CA ALA A 157 8.15 3.77 -10.53
C ALA A 157 8.68 5.02 -9.81
N SER A 158 9.81 4.94 -9.09
CA SER A 158 10.39 6.09 -8.39
C SER A 158 10.88 7.21 -9.32
N ALA A 159 11.14 6.90 -10.59
CA ALA A 159 11.41 7.93 -11.59
C ALA A 159 10.21 8.84 -11.92
N HIS A 160 9.01 8.49 -11.44
CA HIS A 160 7.75 9.17 -11.73
C HIS A 160 7.14 9.90 -10.53
N GLY A 161 7.78 9.85 -9.37
CA GLY A 161 7.29 10.53 -8.16
C GLY A 161 8.04 10.12 -6.90
N ASN A 162 7.63 10.64 -5.75
CA ASN A 162 8.27 10.40 -4.45
C ASN A 162 7.87 9.03 -3.88
N VAL A 163 8.51 7.97 -4.37
CA VAL A 163 8.25 6.58 -3.97
C VAL A 163 9.18 6.14 -2.86
N GLN A 164 8.61 5.47 -1.85
CA GLN A 164 9.33 4.90 -0.72
C GLN A 164 8.95 3.42 -0.56
N ILE A 165 9.87 2.61 -0.03
CA ILE A 165 9.67 1.18 0.18
C ILE A 165 9.45 0.91 1.66
N LEU A 166 8.38 0.14 1.98
CA LEU A 166 8.14 -0.39 3.31
C LEU A 166 8.31 -1.91 3.29
N LEU A 167 9.18 -2.40 4.16
CA LEU A 167 9.40 -3.83 4.35
C LEU A 167 8.53 -4.34 5.50
N PRO A 168 7.60 -5.30 5.27
CA PRO A 168 6.71 -5.79 6.30
C PRO A 168 7.38 -6.84 7.19
N MET A 169 6.97 -6.92 8.45
CA MET A 169 7.31 -8.00 9.37
C MET A 169 8.80 -8.14 9.71
N ILE A 170 9.55 -7.05 9.66
CA ILE A 170 10.96 -7.04 10.07
C ILE A 170 11.08 -7.32 11.57
N THR A 171 11.90 -8.29 11.93
CA THR A 171 12.18 -8.70 13.31
C THR A 171 13.66 -8.68 13.67
N SER A 172 14.55 -8.65 12.69
CA SER A 172 15.99 -8.65 12.93
C SER A 172 16.75 -7.67 12.03
N VAL A 173 17.96 -7.31 12.45
CA VAL A 173 18.87 -6.48 11.65
C VAL A 173 19.34 -7.22 10.41
N GLU A 174 19.51 -8.52 10.50
CA GLU A 174 19.96 -9.40 9.42
C GLU A 174 18.96 -9.37 8.25
N GLU A 175 17.65 -9.41 8.53
CA GLU A 175 16.60 -9.29 7.51
C GLU A 175 16.71 -7.96 6.73
N VAL A 176 16.97 -6.87 7.45
CA VAL A 176 17.21 -5.55 6.85
C VAL A 176 18.45 -5.56 5.97
N MET A 177 19.56 -6.12 6.46
CA MET A 177 20.81 -6.16 5.71
C MET A 177 20.67 -7.00 4.44
N GLN A 178 20.01 -8.15 4.51
CA GLN A 178 19.75 -9.00 3.34
C GLN A 178 18.86 -8.29 2.31
N ALA A 179 17.76 -7.65 2.76
CA ALA A 179 16.90 -6.89 1.88
C ALA A 179 17.64 -5.73 1.17
N LYS A 180 18.53 -5.03 1.89
CA LYS A 180 19.38 -3.98 1.33
C LYS A 180 20.37 -4.53 0.29
N LEU A 181 20.97 -5.69 0.54
CA LEU A 181 21.88 -6.33 -0.43
C LEU A 181 21.15 -6.67 -1.73
N ILE A 182 19.93 -7.21 -1.64
CA ILE A 182 19.11 -7.50 -2.82
C ILE A 182 18.74 -6.19 -3.54
N LEU A 183 18.34 -5.16 -2.81
CA LEU A 183 18.00 -3.86 -3.37
C LEU A 183 19.18 -3.25 -4.15
N GLU A 184 20.41 -3.32 -3.61
CA GLU A 184 21.60 -2.81 -4.28
C GLU A 184 21.96 -3.63 -5.54
N LYS A 185 21.74 -4.96 -5.54
CA LYS A 185 21.84 -5.78 -6.76
C LYS A 185 20.88 -5.28 -7.82
N VAL A 186 19.60 -5.10 -7.46
CA VAL A 186 18.56 -4.61 -8.39
C VAL A 186 18.89 -3.23 -8.93
N LYS A 187 19.36 -2.30 -8.10
CA LYS A 187 19.83 -0.97 -8.56
C LYS A 187 20.97 -1.06 -9.57
N LYS A 188 21.91 -2.00 -9.33
CA LYS A 188 23.03 -2.23 -10.27
C LYS A 188 22.54 -2.76 -11.61
N ASP A 189 21.60 -3.70 -11.58
CA ASP A 189 21.01 -4.28 -12.79
C ASP A 189 20.27 -3.21 -13.61
N LEU A 190 19.41 -2.41 -12.99
CA LEU A 190 18.70 -1.30 -13.63
C LEU A 190 19.65 -0.26 -14.24
N LYS A 191 20.75 0.07 -13.54
CA LYS A 191 21.81 0.95 -14.09
C LYS A 191 22.47 0.36 -15.32
N THR A 192 22.79 -0.93 -15.30
CA THR A 192 23.40 -1.64 -16.44
C THR A 192 22.46 -1.65 -17.65
N GLU A 193 21.18 -1.84 -17.41
CA GLU A 193 20.11 -1.82 -18.41
C GLU A 193 19.73 -0.39 -18.85
N ARG A 194 20.26 0.64 -18.21
CA ARG A 194 19.96 2.07 -18.44
C ARG A 194 18.49 2.41 -18.20
N ILE A 195 17.86 1.73 -17.27
CA ILE A 195 16.49 2.00 -16.85
C ILE A 195 16.52 3.09 -15.78
N PRO A 196 15.77 4.20 -15.96
CA PRO A 196 15.77 5.29 -14.98
C PRO A 196 15.07 4.91 -13.69
N PHE A 197 15.63 5.34 -12.57
CA PHE A 197 15.04 5.25 -11.23
C PHE A 197 15.62 6.34 -10.34
N ASP A 198 14.89 6.69 -9.25
CA ASP A 198 15.41 7.60 -8.25
C ASP A 198 16.39 6.86 -7.32
N ALA A 199 17.65 7.29 -7.34
CA ALA A 199 18.70 6.73 -6.49
C ALA A 199 18.53 7.08 -5.00
N VAL A 200 17.71 8.09 -4.69
CA VAL A 200 17.48 8.63 -3.33
C VAL A 200 16.28 7.98 -2.64
N SER A 201 15.64 6.99 -3.25
CA SER A 201 14.50 6.26 -2.65
C SER A 201 14.88 5.66 -1.30
N TYR A 202 14.35 6.23 -0.22
CA TYR A 202 14.63 5.77 1.14
C TYR A 202 13.70 4.62 1.52
N THR A 203 14.30 3.60 2.11
CA THR A 203 13.58 2.46 2.69
C THR A 203 13.10 2.82 4.08
N HIS A 204 11.78 2.91 4.29
CA HIS A 204 11.21 2.94 5.63
C HIS A 204 11.03 1.50 6.12
N LEU A 205 11.63 1.23 7.26
CA LEU A 205 11.51 -0.04 7.97
C LEU A 205 10.46 0.13 9.05
N ARG A 206 9.45 -0.70 9.07
CA ARG A 206 8.51 -0.78 10.17
C ARG A 206 8.54 -2.20 10.72
N ALA A 207 9.00 -2.34 11.96
CA ALA A 207 8.68 -3.50 12.77
C ALA A 207 7.18 -3.42 13.13
N HIS A 208 6.49 -4.53 13.12
CA HIS A 208 5.18 -4.63 13.75
C HIS A 208 5.39 -4.66 15.26
N GLU A 209 4.81 -3.69 15.96
CA GLU A 209 4.53 -3.82 17.38
C GLU A 209 3.30 -4.71 17.55
#